data_2287251cbb3af025222d74387d5e79c7
#
_entry.id   2287251cbb3af025222d74387d5e79c7
#
_cell.length_a   1.000
_cell.length_b   1.000
_cell.length_c   1.000
_cell.angle_alpha   90.00
_cell.angle_beta   90.00
_cell.angle_gamma   90.00
#
_symmetry.space_group_name_H-M   'P 1'
#
loop_
_entity.id
_entity.type
_entity.pdbx_description
1 polymer ?
#
loop_
_entity_poly.entity_id
_entity_poly.type
_entity_poly.pdbx_seq_one_letter_code
_entity_poly.pdbx_strand_id
1 'polypeptide(L)'
;MSVQLRDDIRNIAIIAHVDHGKTTLVDELLKQSGIFRSNEHVEERAMDSNDLERERGITILAKNTAIDYKGKRINILDTPGHADFGGEVERIMKMVDGVLLVVDAYEGTMPQTRFVLKKALEQNLKPIVVVNKIDKDSARPEEVVDEVIDLFIELGANDDQLEFPVVYASAINGTASLESDPSLQDENMQCLYDTIIDYVPAPVDNREEPLQFQVALLDYNDYVGRIGIGRVFRGSMKVGESVSLMKLDGTVKNFRVTKIFGYFGLKREEINEAHAGDIVAVSGMDDINVGETVCPSEHQEALPVLHIDEPTLQMTFLVNNSPFAGKEGKFVTARKLEDRLMQQLETDVSLRVEPNTSDSWVVSGRGELHLSILIENLRREGFELQVSKPEVIIRNIDGVDCEPVERVQVDVPDESVGAVIESLGQRKGDMVDMQADGNGQTRLIFNVPARGLIGYSTEFMSMTKGYGIINHTFDSYQPMQKGKVGGRRNGVLVALENGQSTAYSISSLEDRGTVFIEPGTDVYGGMIVGENNRENDLTVNITKAKAQTNVRSSTKDQTVTLKKARIMTLEESLEYLNDDEYLEVTPESIRLRKKELDKAAREKAARKAKYSEE
;
A
#
# COMPACT_ATOMS: atom_id res chain seq x y z
N MET A 1 -43.14 6.49 14.12
CA MET A 1 -42.26 7.24 15.03
C MET A 1 -41.28 7.96 14.15
N SER A 2 -41.06 9.27 14.36
CA SER A 2 -40.00 10.01 13.62
C SER A 2 -38.65 9.44 14.06
N VAL A 3 -37.80 9.03 13.12
CA VAL A 3 -36.43 8.60 13.40
C VAL A 3 -35.70 9.82 13.99
N GLN A 4 -35.14 9.66 15.17
CA GLN A 4 -34.33 10.71 15.80
C GLN A 4 -32.90 10.60 15.25
N LEU A 5 -32.29 11.73 14.87
CA LEU A 5 -30.94 11.79 14.28
C LEU A 5 -29.96 12.46 15.22
N ARG A 6 -28.71 12.01 15.21
CA ARG A 6 -27.56 12.60 15.86
C ARG A 6 -27.04 13.78 15.01
N ASP A 7 -27.74 14.93 15.07
CA ASP A 7 -27.38 16.08 14.26
C ASP A 7 -26.02 16.74 14.68
N ASP A 8 -25.50 16.33 15.82
CA ASP A 8 -24.23 16.78 16.39
C ASP A 8 -22.98 16.09 15.76
N ILE A 9 -23.18 15.09 14.88
CA ILE A 9 -22.07 14.30 14.32
C ILE A 9 -22.23 14.08 12.80
N ARG A 10 -21.08 14.03 12.08
CA ARG A 10 -20.95 13.56 10.70
C ARG A 10 -19.74 12.65 10.58
N ASN A 11 -19.90 11.51 9.93
CA ASN A 11 -18.83 10.54 9.69
C ASN A 11 -18.54 10.46 8.21
N ILE A 12 -17.35 10.84 7.79
CA ILE A 12 -16.94 10.85 6.39
C ILE A 12 -15.60 10.15 6.20
N ALA A 13 -15.43 9.52 5.06
CA ALA A 13 -14.13 9.05 4.58
C ALA A 13 -13.60 10.00 3.50
N ILE A 14 -12.29 10.12 3.38
CA ILE A 14 -11.67 10.90 2.32
C ILE A 14 -10.95 10.00 1.34
N ILE A 15 -11.25 10.15 0.06
CA ILE A 15 -10.71 9.39 -1.06
C ILE A 15 -9.98 10.35 -1.99
N ALA A 16 -8.77 10.03 -2.38
CA ALA A 16 -8.02 10.79 -3.38
C ALA A 16 -6.98 9.90 -4.06
N HIS A 17 -6.60 10.28 -5.27
CA HIS A 17 -5.38 9.76 -5.88
C HIS A 17 -4.13 10.37 -5.19
N VAL A 18 -2.99 9.71 -5.34
CA VAL A 18 -1.68 10.25 -4.93
C VAL A 18 -1.50 11.64 -5.54
N ASP A 19 -0.98 12.57 -4.78
CA ASP A 19 -0.73 13.96 -5.19
C ASP A 19 -1.96 14.82 -5.53
N HIS A 20 -3.21 14.34 -5.46
CA HIS A 20 -4.41 15.17 -5.62
C HIS A 20 -4.64 16.17 -4.47
N GLY A 21 -3.80 16.12 -3.43
CA GLY A 21 -3.79 17.09 -2.34
C GLY A 21 -4.67 16.71 -1.15
N LYS A 22 -4.97 15.42 -0.95
CA LYS A 22 -5.73 14.90 0.20
C LYS A 22 -5.19 15.39 1.54
N THR A 23 -3.91 15.13 1.79
CA THR A 23 -3.26 15.49 3.06
C THR A 23 -3.26 17.01 3.29
N THR A 24 -2.95 17.79 2.25
CA THR A 24 -2.99 19.26 2.31
C THR A 24 -4.39 19.78 2.62
N LEU A 25 -5.43 19.17 2.01
CA LEU A 25 -6.82 19.52 2.29
C LEU A 25 -7.20 19.25 3.73
N VAL A 26 -6.88 18.07 4.27
CA VAL A 26 -7.19 17.71 5.67
C VAL A 26 -6.40 18.58 6.65
N ASP A 27 -5.12 18.85 6.39
CA ASP A 27 -4.30 19.75 7.21
C ASP A 27 -4.91 21.14 7.25
N GLU A 28 -5.41 21.66 6.13
CA GLU A 28 -6.02 22.98 6.08
C GLU A 28 -7.38 23.02 6.79
N LEU A 29 -8.19 21.97 6.65
CA LEU A 29 -9.41 21.81 7.41
C LEU A 29 -9.11 21.81 8.93
N LEU A 30 -8.09 21.06 9.36
CA LEU A 30 -7.68 21.05 10.78
C LEU A 30 -7.22 22.42 11.28
N LYS A 31 -6.44 23.16 10.49
CA LYS A 31 -5.97 24.51 10.88
C LYS A 31 -7.13 25.48 11.01
N GLN A 32 -8.06 25.51 10.06
CA GLN A 32 -9.18 26.43 10.04
C GLN A 32 -10.29 26.10 11.05
N SER A 33 -10.34 24.85 11.54
CA SER A 33 -11.27 24.45 12.60
C SER A 33 -10.99 25.08 13.97
N GLY A 34 -9.81 25.69 14.16
CA GLY A 34 -9.40 26.29 15.42
C GLY A 34 -8.96 25.31 16.50
N ILE A 35 -8.75 24.03 16.16
CA ILE A 35 -8.27 22.99 17.09
C ILE A 35 -6.84 23.28 17.55
N PHE A 36 -6.02 23.88 16.68
CA PHE A 36 -4.66 24.27 17.02
C PHE A 36 -4.62 25.67 17.65
N ARG A 37 -3.85 25.84 18.72
CA ARG A 37 -3.60 27.15 19.28
C ARG A 37 -2.76 27.99 18.32
N SER A 38 -2.98 29.29 18.27
CA SER A 38 -2.30 30.24 17.38
C SER A 38 -0.76 30.22 17.40
N ASN A 39 -0.15 29.56 18.39
CA ASN A 39 1.30 29.40 18.55
C ASN A 39 1.78 27.95 18.40
N GLU A 40 0.93 27.01 18.03
CA GLU A 40 1.28 25.61 17.83
C GLU A 40 1.76 25.45 16.38
N HIS A 41 3.04 25.16 16.19
CA HIS A 41 3.58 24.79 14.87
C HIS A 41 3.00 23.42 14.49
N VAL A 42 2.07 23.39 13.56
CA VAL A 42 1.63 22.15 12.93
C VAL A 42 2.67 21.83 11.88
N GLU A 43 3.32 20.68 12.01
CA GLU A 43 4.16 20.15 10.92
C GLU A 43 3.32 19.97 9.67
N GLU A 44 3.82 20.37 8.52
CA GLU A 44 3.19 20.08 7.24
C GLU A 44 3.00 18.56 7.09
N ARG A 45 1.84 18.12 6.58
CA ARG A 45 1.43 16.72 6.49
C ARG A 45 1.24 16.05 7.87
N ALA A 46 0.53 16.71 8.76
CA ALA A 46 0.26 16.22 10.11
C ALA A 46 -0.46 14.86 10.15
N MET A 47 -1.23 14.52 9.09
CA MET A 47 -1.86 13.21 8.93
C MET A 47 -0.87 12.12 8.52
N ASP A 48 0.19 12.44 7.78
CA ASP A 48 1.23 11.48 7.37
C ASP A 48 2.28 11.33 8.48
N SER A 49 1.91 10.70 9.59
CA SER A 49 2.79 10.53 10.76
C SER A 49 3.93 9.52 10.52
N ASN A 50 3.85 8.72 9.47
CA ASN A 50 4.87 7.75 9.09
C ASN A 50 5.79 8.34 8.00
N ASP A 51 7.10 8.29 8.22
CA ASP A 51 8.08 8.78 7.24
C ASP A 51 7.94 8.10 5.87
N LEU A 52 7.53 6.83 5.83
CA LEU A 52 7.26 6.10 4.58
C LEU A 52 6.07 6.68 3.80
N GLU A 53 5.01 7.08 4.48
CA GLU A 53 3.85 7.72 3.85
C GLU A 53 4.27 9.06 3.23
N ARG A 54 5.08 9.86 3.96
CA ARG A 54 5.61 11.13 3.47
C ARG A 54 6.52 10.99 2.26
N GLU A 55 7.42 10.01 2.29
CA GLU A 55 8.37 9.76 1.20
C GLU A 55 7.70 9.23 -0.06
N ARG A 56 6.69 8.36 0.11
CA ARG A 56 5.98 7.72 -1.02
C ARG A 56 4.77 8.50 -1.49
N GLY A 57 4.32 9.49 -0.72
CA GLY A 57 3.10 10.26 -1.02
C GLY A 57 1.81 9.45 -0.94
N ILE A 58 1.80 8.27 -0.32
CA ILE A 58 0.64 7.38 -0.21
C ILE A 58 0.22 7.22 1.26
N THR A 59 -1.08 7.08 1.49
CA THR A 59 -1.60 6.64 2.80
C THR A 59 -1.48 5.13 2.90
N ILE A 60 -0.79 4.66 3.93
CA ILE A 60 -0.58 3.23 4.23
C ILE A 60 -1.55 2.76 5.29
N LEU A 61 -1.71 3.54 6.36
CA LEU A 61 -2.57 3.22 7.49
C LEU A 61 -3.75 4.19 7.55
N ALA A 62 -4.93 3.61 7.76
CA ALA A 62 -6.13 4.39 8.02
C ALA A 62 -5.98 5.20 9.31
N LYS A 63 -6.33 6.47 9.27
CA LYS A 63 -6.29 7.37 10.41
C LYS A 63 -7.63 8.04 10.60
N ASN A 64 -8.01 8.24 11.84
CA ASN A 64 -9.20 8.99 12.18
C ASN A 64 -8.82 10.33 12.79
N THR A 65 -9.46 11.37 12.30
CA THR A 65 -9.35 12.73 12.83
C THR A 65 -10.74 13.30 13.05
N ALA A 66 -10.90 14.20 14.00
CA ALA A 66 -12.18 14.83 14.27
C ALA A 66 -12.04 16.34 14.32
N ILE A 67 -12.97 17.03 13.70
CA ILE A 67 -13.04 18.48 13.60
C ILE A 67 -14.34 18.95 14.25
N ASP A 68 -14.28 19.97 15.11
CA ASP A 68 -15.47 20.62 15.66
C ASP A 68 -15.77 21.90 14.87
N TYR A 69 -16.93 21.95 14.22
CA TYR A 69 -17.37 23.10 13.44
C TYR A 69 -18.84 23.44 13.72
N LYS A 70 -19.11 24.68 14.11
CA LYS A 70 -20.45 25.16 14.49
C LYS A 70 -21.17 24.28 15.52
N GLY A 71 -20.44 23.69 16.47
CA GLY A 71 -20.97 22.78 17.48
C GLY A 71 -21.31 21.37 16.98
N LYS A 72 -20.93 21.02 15.75
CA LYS A 72 -21.04 19.69 15.19
C LYS A 72 -19.65 19.09 15.03
N ARG A 73 -19.55 17.78 15.31
CA ARG A 73 -18.31 17.02 15.12
C ARG A 73 -18.30 16.33 13.75
N ILE A 74 -17.24 16.56 13.00
CA ILE A 74 -16.98 15.89 11.73
C ILE A 74 -15.82 14.93 11.93
N ASN A 75 -16.08 13.62 11.92
CA ASN A 75 -15.05 12.59 11.90
C ASN A 75 -14.62 12.36 10.44
N ILE A 76 -13.32 12.46 10.20
CA ILE A 76 -12.71 12.24 8.89
C ILE A 76 -11.80 11.01 8.99
N LEU A 77 -12.14 9.96 8.26
CA LEU A 77 -11.34 8.75 8.15
C LEU A 77 -10.50 8.82 6.87
N ASP A 78 -9.20 8.81 7.04
CA ASP A 78 -8.27 8.74 5.92
C ASP A 78 -8.21 7.31 5.38
N THR A 79 -8.35 7.14 4.06
CA THR A 79 -8.38 5.83 3.41
C THR A 79 -7.11 5.58 2.61
N PRO A 80 -6.50 4.38 2.72
CA PRO A 80 -5.48 3.96 1.79
C PRO A 80 -6.00 3.98 0.35
N GLY A 81 -5.17 4.45 -0.59
CA GLY A 81 -5.55 4.52 -2.01
C GLY A 81 -5.19 3.28 -2.81
N HIS A 82 -4.31 2.41 -2.30
CA HIS A 82 -3.78 1.27 -3.02
C HIS A 82 -4.63 0.01 -2.84
N ALA A 83 -4.76 -0.80 -3.89
CA ALA A 83 -5.58 -2.02 -3.89
C ALA A 83 -5.13 -3.06 -2.85
N ASP A 84 -3.84 -3.12 -2.51
CA ASP A 84 -3.30 -4.02 -1.47
C ASP A 84 -3.95 -3.79 -0.09
N PHE A 85 -4.56 -2.63 0.13
CA PHE A 85 -5.27 -2.27 1.36
C PHE A 85 -6.80 -2.31 1.21
N GLY A 86 -7.31 -2.98 0.18
CA GLY A 86 -8.74 -3.00 -0.16
C GLY A 86 -9.67 -3.39 0.97
N GLY A 87 -9.30 -4.36 1.79
CA GLY A 87 -10.10 -4.76 2.94
C GLY A 87 -10.17 -3.71 4.06
N GLU A 88 -9.12 -2.91 4.25
CA GLU A 88 -9.19 -1.76 5.17
C GLU A 88 -10.17 -0.72 4.65
N VAL A 89 -10.09 -0.43 3.36
CA VAL A 89 -11.03 0.49 2.69
C VAL A 89 -12.47 0.05 2.89
N GLU A 90 -12.80 -1.21 2.64
CA GLU A 90 -14.17 -1.73 2.81
C GLU A 90 -14.66 -1.59 4.26
N ARG A 91 -13.80 -1.85 5.23
CA ARG A 91 -14.13 -1.72 6.65
C ARG A 91 -14.35 -0.25 7.06
N ILE A 92 -13.54 0.66 6.52
CA ILE A 92 -13.70 2.11 6.75
C ILE A 92 -15.04 2.58 6.16
N MET A 93 -15.37 2.15 4.94
CA MET A 93 -16.63 2.55 4.28
C MET A 93 -17.87 2.13 5.07
N LYS A 94 -17.80 1.05 5.87
CA LYS A 94 -18.91 0.65 6.78
C LYS A 94 -19.03 1.52 8.04
N MET A 95 -17.98 2.29 8.39
CA MET A 95 -18.03 3.16 9.56
C MET A 95 -18.56 4.57 9.27
N VAL A 96 -18.67 4.96 8.00
CA VAL A 96 -18.98 6.33 7.59
C VAL A 96 -20.35 6.43 6.91
N ASP A 97 -20.83 7.66 6.76
CA ASP A 97 -22.13 7.97 6.16
C ASP A 97 -21.97 8.74 4.82
N GLY A 98 -20.79 9.28 4.57
CA GLY A 98 -20.46 9.97 3.33
C GLY A 98 -18.98 9.88 2.98
N VAL A 99 -18.65 10.28 1.75
CA VAL A 99 -17.26 10.29 1.25
C VAL A 99 -16.93 11.62 0.56
N LEU A 100 -15.72 12.11 0.81
CA LEU A 100 -15.13 13.19 0.03
C LEU A 100 -14.23 12.60 -1.05
N LEU A 101 -14.58 12.78 -2.31
CA LEU A 101 -13.72 12.44 -3.44
C LEU A 101 -12.93 13.69 -3.85
N VAL A 102 -11.62 13.69 -3.59
CA VAL A 102 -10.73 14.79 -3.97
C VAL A 102 -10.09 14.48 -5.31
N VAL A 103 -10.28 15.36 -6.28
CA VAL A 103 -9.79 15.22 -7.66
C VAL A 103 -8.98 16.46 -8.03
N ASP A 104 -7.82 16.28 -8.66
CA ASP A 104 -7.01 17.39 -9.19
C ASP A 104 -7.73 18.02 -10.39
N ALA A 105 -7.85 19.35 -10.39
CA ALA A 105 -8.55 20.11 -11.43
C ALA A 105 -7.92 20.02 -12.85
N TYR A 106 -6.69 19.50 -12.94
CA TYR A 106 -6.00 19.28 -14.21
C TYR A 106 -5.96 17.80 -14.61
N GLU A 107 -5.56 16.92 -13.67
CA GLU A 107 -5.38 15.49 -13.95
C GLU A 107 -6.70 14.74 -14.12
N GLY A 108 -7.76 15.19 -13.43
CA GLY A 108 -9.07 14.55 -13.49
C GLY A 108 -9.15 13.23 -12.73
N THR A 109 -9.99 12.32 -13.20
CA THR A 109 -10.21 11.02 -12.55
C THR A 109 -9.08 10.04 -12.85
N MET A 110 -8.51 9.44 -11.78
CA MET A 110 -7.40 8.51 -11.90
C MET A 110 -7.81 7.07 -11.54
N PRO A 111 -7.19 6.05 -12.16
CA PRO A 111 -7.62 4.65 -12.00
C PRO A 111 -7.61 4.12 -10.56
N GLN A 112 -6.68 4.56 -9.71
CA GLN A 112 -6.58 4.09 -8.33
C GLN A 112 -7.80 4.46 -7.47
N THR A 113 -8.43 5.61 -7.74
CA THR A 113 -9.63 6.04 -7.00
C THR A 113 -10.86 5.22 -7.35
N ARG A 114 -10.88 4.56 -8.53
CA ARG A 114 -12.02 3.76 -9.00
C ARG A 114 -12.40 2.64 -8.04
N PHE A 115 -11.41 1.90 -7.53
CA PHE A 115 -11.64 0.79 -6.60
C PHE A 115 -12.30 1.30 -5.30
N VAL A 116 -11.71 2.32 -4.68
CA VAL A 116 -12.18 2.88 -3.41
C VAL A 116 -13.57 3.51 -3.58
N LEU A 117 -13.76 4.26 -4.66
CA LEU A 117 -15.05 4.88 -4.99
C LEU A 117 -16.13 3.82 -5.25
N LYS A 118 -15.82 2.77 -6.00
CA LYS A 118 -16.76 1.64 -6.22
C LYS A 118 -17.24 1.05 -4.90
N LYS A 119 -16.32 0.81 -3.95
CA LYS A 119 -16.68 0.31 -2.62
C LYS A 119 -17.55 1.27 -1.82
N ALA A 120 -17.31 2.57 -1.94
CA ALA A 120 -18.15 3.60 -1.32
C ALA A 120 -19.58 3.61 -1.93
N LEU A 121 -19.69 3.56 -3.25
CA LEU A 121 -20.98 3.53 -3.95
C LEU A 121 -21.77 2.25 -3.64
N GLU A 122 -21.12 1.08 -3.59
CA GLU A 122 -21.74 -0.20 -3.19
C GLU A 122 -22.33 -0.16 -1.76
N GLN A 123 -21.75 0.66 -0.86
CA GLN A 123 -22.28 0.87 0.50
C GLN A 123 -23.34 1.97 0.59
N ASN A 124 -23.79 2.53 -0.54
CA ASN A 124 -24.74 3.64 -0.62
C ASN A 124 -24.31 4.90 0.14
N LEU A 125 -23.01 5.16 0.23
CA LEU A 125 -22.50 6.37 0.85
C LEU A 125 -22.81 7.60 0.00
N LYS A 126 -23.02 8.75 0.65
CA LYS A 126 -23.26 10.03 -0.03
C LYS A 126 -21.93 10.66 -0.45
N PRO A 127 -21.67 10.83 -1.77
CA PRO A 127 -20.43 11.40 -2.24
C PRO A 127 -20.50 12.94 -2.31
N ILE A 128 -19.40 13.58 -1.93
CA ILE A 128 -19.13 15.00 -2.20
C ILE A 128 -17.85 15.04 -3.04
N VAL A 129 -17.86 15.75 -4.14
CA VAL A 129 -16.69 15.91 -5.01
C VAL A 129 -15.98 17.20 -4.69
N VAL A 130 -14.69 17.14 -4.41
CA VAL A 130 -13.82 18.31 -4.19
C VAL A 130 -12.84 18.40 -5.35
N VAL A 131 -13.05 19.35 -6.24
CA VAL A 131 -12.14 19.67 -7.35
C VAL A 131 -11.04 20.58 -6.80
N ASN A 132 -9.87 20.02 -6.54
CA ASN A 132 -8.75 20.69 -5.87
C ASN A 132 -7.74 21.24 -6.87
N LYS A 133 -6.93 22.20 -6.43
CA LYS A 133 -5.85 22.85 -7.21
C LYS A 133 -6.39 23.69 -8.38
N ILE A 134 -7.54 24.33 -8.19
CA ILE A 134 -8.11 25.22 -9.20
C ILE A 134 -7.28 26.50 -9.43
N ASP A 135 -6.32 26.77 -8.56
CA ASP A 135 -5.34 27.86 -8.66
C ASP A 135 -4.29 27.66 -9.76
N LYS A 136 -4.20 26.45 -10.35
CA LYS A 136 -3.29 26.18 -11.46
C LYS A 136 -3.81 26.81 -12.77
N ASP A 137 -2.92 27.42 -13.55
CA ASP A 137 -3.23 27.97 -14.87
C ASP A 137 -3.78 26.93 -15.87
N SER A 138 -3.45 25.66 -15.66
CA SER A 138 -3.89 24.53 -16.50
C SER A 138 -5.16 23.85 -16.00
N ALA A 139 -5.81 24.37 -14.94
CA ALA A 139 -7.01 23.78 -14.38
C ALA A 139 -8.18 23.80 -15.39
N ARG A 140 -8.94 22.69 -15.44
CA ARG A 140 -10.13 22.49 -16.27
C ARG A 140 -11.30 21.93 -15.44
N PRO A 141 -11.73 22.66 -14.42
CA PRO A 141 -12.61 22.12 -13.38
C PRO A 141 -13.95 21.59 -13.88
N GLU A 142 -14.56 22.21 -14.91
CA GLU A 142 -15.83 21.77 -15.46
C GLU A 142 -15.70 20.44 -16.21
N GLU A 143 -14.65 20.28 -17.02
CA GLU A 143 -14.37 19.01 -17.72
C GLU A 143 -14.09 17.88 -16.73
N VAL A 144 -13.39 18.17 -15.62
CA VAL A 144 -13.11 17.20 -14.57
C VAL A 144 -14.39 16.74 -13.87
N VAL A 145 -15.37 17.62 -13.68
CA VAL A 145 -16.69 17.23 -13.13
C VAL A 145 -17.41 16.29 -14.09
N ASP A 146 -17.37 16.54 -15.40
CA ASP A 146 -17.96 15.65 -16.40
C ASP A 146 -17.28 14.26 -16.36
N GLU A 147 -15.93 14.21 -16.27
CA GLU A 147 -15.20 12.96 -16.11
C GLU A 147 -15.59 12.20 -14.83
N VAL A 148 -15.87 12.90 -13.74
CA VAL A 148 -16.34 12.30 -12.48
C VAL A 148 -17.75 11.73 -12.65
N ILE A 149 -18.65 12.41 -13.33
CA ILE A 149 -20.01 11.93 -13.62
C ILE A 149 -19.93 10.65 -14.46
N ASP A 150 -19.13 10.63 -15.52
CA ASP A 150 -18.92 9.46 -16.36
C ASP A 150 -18.36 8.28 -15.55
N LEU A 151 -17.40 8.55 -14.66
CA LEU A 151 -16.85 7.54 -13.76
C LEU A 151 -17.93 6.96 -12.82
N PHE A 152 -18.79 7.79 -12.26
CA PHE A 152 -19.86 7.34 -11.35
C PHE A 152 -20.88 6.46 -12.10
N ILE A 153 -21.26 6.85 -13.32
CA ILE A 153 -22.14 6.05 -14.19
C ILE A 153 -21.50 4.69 -14.49
N GLU A 154 -20.23 4.68 -14.86
CA GLU A 154 -19.48 3.45 -15.15
C GLU A 154 -19.40 2.51 -13.93
N LEU A 155 -19.26 3.07 -12.73
CA LEU A 155 -19.21 2.32 -11.48
C LEU A 155 -20.58 1.90 -10.95
N GLY A 156 -21.67 2.26 -11.64
CA GLY A 156 -23.03 1.87 -11.31
C GLY A 156 -23.66 2.69 -10.18
N ALA A 157 -23.30 3.96 -10.06
CA ALA A 157 -23.94 4.88 -9.13
C ALA A 157 -25.45 4.99 -9.40
N ASN A 158 -26.25 5.11 -8.34
CA ASN A 158 -27.66 5.38 -8.45
C ASN A 158 -27.96 6.88 -8.64
N ASP A 159 -29.22 7.21 -8.98
CA ASP A 159 -29.63 8.59 -9.26
C ASP A 159 -29.33 9.54 -8.08
N ASP A 160 -29.54 9.10 -6.84
CA ASP A 160 -29.23 9.88 -5.64
C ASP A 160 -27.73 10.15 -5.45
N GLN A 161 -26.87 9.26 -5.96
CA GLN A 161 -25.42 9.40 -5.91
C GLN A 161 -24.88 10.24 -7.06
N LEU A 162 -25.59 10.34 -8.16
CA LEU A 162 -25.25 11.22 -9.30
C LEU A 162 -25.59 12.69 -9.02
N GLU A 163 -26.50 12.98 -8.07
CA GLU A 163 -26.82 14.34 -7.62
C GLU A 163 -25.88 14.80 -6.50
N PHE A 164 -24.57 14.61 -6.66
CA PHE A 164 -23.57 15.00 -5.67
C PHE A 164 -23.24 16.51 -5.73
N PRO A 165 -22.98 17.15 -4.59
CA PRO A 165 -22.47 18.52 -4.57
C PRO A 165 -20.99 18.54 -4.98
N VAL A 166 -20.59 19.63 -5.66
CA VAL A 166 -19.21 19.89 -6.06
C VAL A 166 -18.71 21.12 -5.30
N VAL A 167 -17.52 21.00 -4.72
CA VAL A 167 -16.79 22.09 -4.08
C VAL A 167 -15.46 22.27 -4.81
N TYR A 168 -15.18 23.49 -5.24
CA TYR A 168 -13.94 23.85 -5.91
C TYR A 168 -12.97 24.44 -4.89
N ALA A 169 -11.77 23.91 -4.80
CA ALA A 169 -10.84 24.25 -3.72
C ALA A 169 -9.40 24.47 -4.22
N SER A 170 -8.69 25.32 -3.49
CA SER A 170 -7.24 25.37 -3.48
C SER A 170 -6.75 25.07 -2.06
N ALA A 171 -6.45 23.79 -1.80
CA ALA A 171 -6.01 23.37 -0.48
C ALA A 171 -4.73 24.07 -0.01
N ILE A 172 -3.83 24.40 -0.93
CA ILE A 172 -2.56 25.09 -0.63
C ILE A 172 -2.82 26.56 -0.19
N ASN A 173 -3.85 27.19 -0.73
CA ASN A 173 -4.23 28.56 -0.38
C ASN A 173 -5.27 28.61 0.76
N GLY A 174 -5.80 27.46 1.17
CA GLY A 174 -6.83 27.37 2.21
C GLY A 174 -8.18 27.96 1.80
N THR A 175 -8.53 27.91 0.52
CA THR A 175 -9.74 28.52 -0.06
C THR A 175 -10.63 27.47 -0.69
N ALA A 176 -11.95 27.69 -0.67
CA ALA A 176 -12.93 26.86 -1.36
C ALA A 176 -14.16 27.69 -1.74
N SER A 177 -14.89 27.25 -2.78
CA SER A 177 -16.14 27.86 -3.23
C SER A 177 -17.04 26.83 -3.91
N LEU A 178 -18.31 27.15 -4.07
CA LEU A 178 -19.25 26.37 -4.90
C LEU A 178 -19.19 26.77 -6.39
N GLU A 179 -18.41 27.80 -6.73
CA GLU A 179 -18.23 28.30 -8.08
C GLU A 179 -16.93 27.82 -8.67
N SER A 180 -16.94 27.44 -9.96
CA SER A 180 -15.76 26.90 -10.66
C SER A 180 -14.71 27.96 -11.01
N ASP A 181 -15.08 29.25 -10.97
CA ASP A 181 -14.17 30.35 -11.27
C ASP A 181 -13.18 30.60 -10.12
N PRO A 182 -11.86 30.50 -10.36
CA PRO A 182 -10.85 30.75 -9.34
C PRO A 182 -10.91 32.16 -8.72
N SER A 183 -11.46 33.15 -9.43
CA SER A 183 -11.62 34.52 -8.92
C SER A 183 -12.77 34.68 -7.92
N LEU A 184 -13.65 33.69 -7.83
CA LEU A 184 -14.81 33.66 -6.91
C LEU A 184 -14.60 32.75 -5.71
N GLN A 185 -13.34 32.41 -5.40
CA GLN A 185 -13.02 31.63 -4.21
C GLN A 185 -13.28 32.41 -2.94
N ASP A 186 -13.88 31.76 -1.95
CA ASP A 186 -14.00 32.30 -0.60
C ASP A 186 -12.62 32.41 0.06
N GLU A 187 -12.49 33.26 1.10
CA GLU A 187 -11.22 33.42 1.83
C GLU A 187 -10.85 32.23 2.73
N ASN A 188 -11.69 31.19 2.77
CA ASN A 188 -11.54 30.03 3.69
C ASN A 188 -12.28 28.79 3.15
N MET A 189 -12.26 27.70 3.95
CA MET A 189 -12.89 26.42 3.62
C MET A 189 -14.32 26.25 4.18
N GLN A 190 -14.98 27.34 4.63
CA GLN A 190 -16.28 27.22 5.30
C GLN A 190 -17.36 26.58 4.43
N CYS A 191 -17.38 26.87 3.11
CA CYS A 191 -18.35 26.26 2.21
C CYS A 191 -18.23 24.73 2.16
N LEU A 192 -17.02 24.16 2.29
CA LEU A 192 -16.82 22.71 2.35
C LEU A 192 -17.38 22.10 3.66
N TYR A 193 -17.13 22.74 4.80
CA TYR A 193 -17.73 22.28 6.07
C TYR A 193 -19.25 22.34 6.02
N ASP A 194 -19.81 23.43 5.53
CA ASP A 194 -21.27 23.61 5.42
C ASP A 194 -21.85 22.55 4.46
N THR A 195 -21.21 22.27 3.33
CA THR A 195 -21.62 21.21 2.40
C THR A 195 -21.61 19.83 3.07
N ILE A 196 -20.57 19.50 3.85
CA ILE A 196 -20.51 18.23 4.58
C ILE A 196 -21.67 18.11 5.57
N ILE A 197 -21.94 19.17 6.35
CA ILE A 197 -23.00 19.17 7.38
C ILE A 197 -24.37 19.03 6.73
N ASP A 198 -24.63 19.72 5.63
CA ASP A 198 -25.94 19.78 4.99
C ASP A 198 -26.26 18.55 4.14
N TYR A 199 -25.25 17.95 3.50
CA TYR A 199 -25.44 16.86 2.55
C TYR A 199 -25.21 15.47 3.14
N VAL A 200 -24.21 15.28 4.00
CA VAL A 200 -23.95 13.99 4.62
C VAL A 200 -25.02 13.68 5.68
N PRO A 201 -25.67 12.52 5.64
CA PRO A 201 -26.71 12.22 6.62
C PRO A 201 -26.13 12.09 8.03
N ALA A 202 -26.89 12.57 9.01
CA ALA A 202 -26.57 12.36 10.41
C ALA A 202 -26.88 10.91 10.82
N PRO A 203 -26.05 10.26 11.67
CA PRO A 203 -26.36 8.95 12.20
C PRO A 203 -27.72 8.91 12.95
N VAL A 204 -28.35 7.73 12.94
CA VAL A 204 -29.59 7.51 13.71
C VAL A 204 -29.26 7.51 15.20
N ASP A 205 -30.05 8.27 15.98
CA ASP A 205 -29.96 8.29 17.45
C ASP A 205 -30.81 7.17 18.07
N ASN A 206 -30.21 6.02 18.20
CA ASN A 206 -30.80 4.84 18.82
C ASN A 206 -30.02 4.41 20.09
N ARG A 207 -29.56 5.40 20.87
CA ARG A 207 -28.77 5.18 22.09
C ARG A 207 -29.50 4.39 23.20
N GLU A 208 -30.82 4.36 23.16
CA GLU A 208 -31.64 3.62 24.13
C GLU A 208 -31.80 2.12 23.77
N GLU A 209 -31.35 1.71 22.58
CA GLU A 209 -31.36 0.32 22.15
C GLU A 209 -30.17 -0.47 22.75
N PRO A 210 -30.20 -1.80 22.73
CA PRO A 210 -29.06 -2.61 23.14
C PRO A 210 -27.81 -2.29 22.33
N LEU A 211 -26.66 -2.20 23.01
CA LEU A 211 -25.38 -1.88 22.39
C LEU A 211 -25.04 -2.82 21.23
N GLN A 212 -24.59 -2.26 20.12
CA GLN A 212 -23.84 -2.94 19.07
C GLN A 212 -22.67 -2.05 18.64
N PHE A 213 -21.45 -2.52 18.92
CA PHE A 213 -20.20 -1.91 18.47
C PHE A 213 -19.44 -2.95 17.65
N GLN A 214 -19.05 -2.63 16.43
CA GLN A 214 -18.26 -3.52 15.58
C GLN A 214 -16.84 -3.01 15.40
N VAL A 215 -15.88 -3.91 15.58
CA VAL A 215 -14.46 -3.62 15.38
C VAL A 215 -14.14 -3.66 13.89
N ALA A 216 -13.67 -2.54 13.36
CA ALA A 216 -13.27 -2.40 11.95
C ALA A 216 -11.76 -2.37 11.76
N LEU A 217 -11.01 -1.80 12.71
CA LEU A 217 -9.57 -1.67 12.68
C LEU A 217 -8.99 -2.11 14.02
N LEU A 218 -7.73 -2.49 14.02
CA LEU A 218 -6.96 -2.80 15.23
C LEU A 218 -5.82 -1.82 15.41
N ASP A 219 -5.49 -1.57 16.66
CA ASP A 219 -4.28 -0.90 17.09
C ASP A 219 -3.69 -1.62 18.30
N TYR A 220 -2.47 -1.33 18.65
CA TYR A 220 -1.77 -1.95 19.76
C TYR A 220 -1.01 -0.92 20.58
N ASN A 221 -1.05 -1.08 21.88
CA ASN A 221 -0.29 -0.27 22.81
C ASN A 221 0.25 -1.15 23.94
N ASP A 222 1.55 -1.04 24.24
CA ASP A 222 2.23 -1.88 25.23
C ASP A 222 1.62 -1.83 26.65
N TYR A 223 0.89 -0.75 26.96
CA TYR A 223 0.27 -0.55 28.28
C TYR A 223 -1.16 -1.06 28.41
N VAL A 224 -1.91 -1.05 27.32
CA VAL A 224 -3.33 -1.42 27.32
C VAL A 224 -3.65 -2.63 26.43
N GLY A 225 -2.65 -3.17 25.77
CA GLY A 225 -2.78 -4.29 24.86
C GLY A 225 -3.44 -3.92 23.53
N ARG A 226 -4.15 -4.87 22.94
CA ARG A 226 -4.87 -4.69 21.67
C ARG A 226 -6.07 -3.77 21.84
N ILE A 227 -6.27 -2.87 20.90
CA ILE A 227 -7.32 -1.85 20.89
C ILE A 227 -8.18 -2.08 19.64
N GLY A 228 -9.48 -2.23 19.82
CA GLY A 228 -10.43 -2.32 18.72
C GLY A 228 -10.99 -0.94 18.38
N ILE A 229 -10.84 -0.50 17.13
CA ILE A 229 -11.39 0.75 16.61
C ILE A 229 -12.62 0.41 15.79
N GLY A 230 -13.73 1.12 16.03
CA GLY A 230 -14.96 0.84 15.31
C GLY A 230 -16.03 1.88 15.55
N ARG A 231 -17.22 1.59 15.02
CA ARG A 231 -18.41 2.43 15.17
C ARG A 231 -19.40 1.80 16.14
N VAL A 232 -19.99 2.62 16.99
CA VAL A 232 -21.19 2.26 17.76
C VAL A 232 -22.40 2.39 16.82
N PHE A 233 -22.97 1.26 16.41
CA PHE A 233 -24.11 1.25 15.48
C PHE A 233 -25.43 1.55 16.19
N ARG A 234 -25.58 1.07 17.43
CA ARG A 234 -26.71 1.38 18.31
C ARG A 234 -26.31 1.26 19.77
N GLY A 235 -27.12 1.82 20.66
CA GLY A 235 -26.91 1.76 22.10
C GLY A 235 -25.84 2.72 22.59
N SER A 236 -25.37 2.43 23.78
CA SER A 236 -24.30 3.21 24.45
C SER A 236 -23.35 2.25 25.17
N MET A 237 -22.09 2.65 25.33
CA MET A 237 -21.05 1.87 26.01
C MET A 237 -20.32 2.77 27.01
N LYS A 238 -20.08 2.25 28.24
CA LYS A 238 -19.42 2.99 29.32
C LYS A 238 -18.15 2.29 29.79
N VAL A 239 -17.17 3.09 30.22
CA VAL A 239 -15.98 2.59 30.90
C VAL A 239 -16.38 1.84 32.18
N GLY A 240 -15.82 0.65 32.36
CA GLY A 240 -16.12 -0.23 33.50
C GLY A 240 -17.33 -1.13 33.33
N GLU A 241 -18.08 -1.02 32.23
CA GLU A 241 -19.20 -1.88 31.90
C GLU A 241 -18.74 -3.28 31.49
N SER A 242 -19.53 -4.30 31.89
CA SER A 242 -19.31 -5.67 31.46
C SER A 242 -20.11 -5.94 30.18
N VAL A 243 -19.43 -6.34 29.14
CA VAL A 243 -19.99 -6.58 27.81
C VAL A 243 -19.54 -7.94 27.27
N SER A 244 -20.21 -8.40 26.25
CA SER A 244 -19.90 -9.65 25.54
C SER A 244 -19.28 -9.33 24.17
N LEU A 245 -18.20 -10.01 23.84
CA LEU A 245 -17.60 -10.04 22.51
C LEU A 245 -18.09 -11.26 21.77
N MET A 246 -18.77 -11.05 20.68
CA MET A 246 -19.19 -12.07 19.73
C MET A 246 -18.05 -12.31 18.76
N LYS A 247 -17.37 -13.46 18.90
CA LYS A 247 -16.23 -13.85 18.04
C LYS A 247 -16.72 -14.34 16.67
N LEU A 248 -15.84 -14.30 15.68
CA LEU A 248 -16.16 -14.75 14.31
C LEU A 248 -16.49 -16.26 14.24
N ASP A 249 -15.94 -17.07 15.15
CA ASP A 249 -16.24 -18.50 15.27
C ASP A 249 -17.55 -18.83 15.99
N GLY A 250 -18.33 -17.79 16.36
CA GLY A 250 -19.57 -17.91 17.10
C GLY A 250 -19.40 -18.07 18.62
N THR A 251 -18.19 -18.12 19.14
CA THR A 251 -17.94 -18.12 20.58
C THR A 251 -18.20 -16.74 21.18
N VAL A 252 -18.55 -16.71 22.46
CA VAL A 252 -18.84 -15.47 23.20
C VAL A 252 -17.87 -15.36 24.37
N LYS A 253 -17.22 -14.23 24.49
CA LYS A 253 -16.34 -13.91 25.62
C LYS A 253 -16.82 -12.66 26.33
N ASN A 254 -16.94 -12.74 27.64
CA ASN A 254 -17.30 -11.58 28.45
C ASN A 254 -16.02 -10.84 28.87
N PHE A 255 -16.07 -9.52 28.81
CA PHE A 255 -14.97 -8.68 29.27
C PHE A 255 -15.50 -7.38 29.89
N ARG A 256 -14.61 -6.65 30.50
CA ARG A 256 -14.90 -5.33 31.05
C ARG A 256 -14.20 -4.27 30.22
N VAL A 257 -14.96 -3.28 29.75
CA VAL A 257 -14.41 -2.13 29.04
C VAL A 257 -13.46 -1.37 29.98
N THR A 258 -12.16 -1.38 29.68
CA THR A 258 -11.16 -0.70 30.53
C THR A 258 -11.03 0.77 30.18
N LYS A 259 -10.94 1.08 28.88
CA LYS A 259 -10.86 2.45 28.38
C LYS A 259 -11.62 2.60 27.07
N ILE A 260 -12.18 3.79 26.88
CA ILE A 260 -12.75 4.22 25.61
C ILE A 260 -12.01 5.50 25.22
N PHE A 261 -11.58 5.58 23.95
CA PHE A 261 -10.91 6.76 23.42
C PHE A 261 -11.77 7.37 22.31
N GLY A 262 -12.03 8.66 22.42
CA GLY A 262 -12.56 9.48 21.34
C GLY A 262 -11.44 10.18 20.57
N TYR A 263 -11.77 10.76 19.43
CA TYR A 263 -10.83 11.50 18.60
C TYR A 263 -11.10 13.00 18.69
N PHE A 264 -10.02 13.78 18.88
CA PHE A 264 -10.05 15.24 18.99
C PHE A 264 -8.86 15.80 18.20
N GLY A 265 -9.13 16.38 17.03
CA GLY A 265 -8.07 16.64 16.07
C GLY A 265 -7.33 15.36 15.72
N LEU A 266 -6.03 15.38 15.83
CA LEU A 266 -5.15 14.22 15.59
C LEU A 266 -4.91 13.36 16.85
N LYS A 267 -5.43 13.77 18.02
CA LYS A 267 -5.17 13.10 19.30
C LYS A 267 -6.32 12.19 19.70
N ARG A 268 -5.98 11.09 20.38
CA ARG A 268 -6.94 10.27 21.11
C ARG A 268 -7.00 10.74 22.55
N GLU A 269 -8.20 10.93 23.06
CA GLU A 269 -8.44 11.29 24.45
C GLU A 269 -9.37 10.26 25.09
N GLU A 270 -9.13 9.96 26.38
CA GLU A 270 -10.00 9.07 27.13
C GLU A 270 -11.37 9.73 27.36
N ILE A 271 -12.43 8.99 27.04
CA ILE A 271 -13.81 9.40 27.29
C ILE A 271 -14.51 8.36 28.15
N ASN A 272 -15.54 8.77 28.88
CA ASN A 272 -16.22 7.87 29.81
C ASN A 272 -17.33 7.05 29.16
N GLU A 273 -17.91 7.55 28.07
CA GLU A 273 -19.08 6.98 27.42
C GLU A 273 -19.05 7.25 25.91
N ALA A 274 -19.53 6.28 25.13
CA ALA A 274 -19.72 6.39 23.67
C ALA A 274 -21.15 6.00 23.31
N HIS A 275 -21.73 6.66 22.32
CA HIS A 275 -23.12 6.48 21.90
C HIS A 275 -23.23 6.09 20.44
N ALA A 276 -24.41 5.63 20.02
CA ALA A 276 -24.74 5.34 18.63
C ALA A 276 -24.27 6.48 17.70
N GLY A 277 -23.57 6.12 16.62
CA GLY A 277 -22.95 7.05 15.66
C GLY A 277 -21.49 7.43 15.98
N ASP A 278 -21.01 7.23 17.20
CA ASP A 278 -19.62 7.54 17.55
C ASP A 278 -18.65 6.53 16.96
N ILE A 279 -17.50 7.02 16.51
CA ILE A 279 -16.33 6.21 16.13
C ILE A 279 -15.32 6.32 17.27
N VAL A 280 -15.02 5.18 17.89
CA VAL A 280 -14.20 5.13 19.11
C VAL A 280 -13.21 3.97 19.09
N ALA A 281 -12.20 4.07 19.92
CA ALA A 281 -11.25 2.99 20.18
C ALA A 281 -11.50 2.41 21.59
N VAL A 282 -11.56 1.08 21.70
CA VAL A 282 -11.93 0.37 22.93
C VAL A 282 -10.85 -0.62 23.31
N SER A 283 -10.49 -0.64 24.60
CA SER A 283 -9.55 -1.59 25.20
C SER A 283 -10.18 -2.38 26.34
N GLY A 284 -9.58 -3.52 26.68
CA GLY A 284 -10.03 -4.40 27.76
C GLY A 284 -10.08 -5.86 27.36
N MET A 285 -9.73 -6.19 26.12
CA MET A 285 -9.67 -7.54 25.63
C MET A 285 -8.47 -7.74 24.69
N ASP A 286 -7.52 -8.58 25.08
CA ASP A 286 -6.26 -8.77 24.37
C ASP A 286 -6.43 -9.56 23.06
N ASP A 287 -7.52 -10.32 22.91
CA ASP A 287 -7.78 -11.16 21.72
C ASP A 287 -8.92 -10.62 20.84
N ILE A 288 -9.25 -9.33 20.92
CA ILE A 288 -10.24 -8.69 20.06
C ILE A 288 -9.74 -8.67 18.60
N ASN A 289 -10.64 -8.99 17.65
CA ASN A 289 -10.33 -9.03 16.23
C ASN A 289 -11.30 -8.19 15.38
N VAL A 290 -10.87 -7.90 14.17
CA VAL A 290 -11.71 -7.22 13.18
C VAL A 290 -12.95 -8.04 12.84
N GLY A 291 -14.07 -7.36 12.68
CA GLY A 291 -15.37 -7.98 12.34
C GLY A 291 -16.15 -8.47 13.54
N GLU A 292 -15.54 -8.55 14.72
CA GLU A 292 -16.21 -8.96 15.95
C GLU A 292 -17.13 -7.86 16.47
N THR A 293 -18.23 -8.27 17.13
CA THR A 293 -19.24 -7.37 17.67
C THR A 293 -19.25 -7.39 19.19
N VAL A 294 -19.20 -6.20 19.78
CA VAL A 294 -19.42 -6.01 21.22
C VAL A 294 -20.88 -5.68 21.46
N CYS A 295 -21.52 -6.40 22.39
CA CYS A 295 -22.92 -6.24 22.76
C CYS A 295 -23.13 -6.48 24.26
N PRO A 296 -24.32 -6.14 24.84
CA PRO A 296 -24.63 -6.47 26.21
C PRO A 296 -24.72 -7.99 26.41
N SER A 297 -24.33 -8.49 27.58
CA SER A 297 -24.37 -9.93 27.86
C SER A 297 -25.78 -10.52 27.84
N GLU A 298 -26.78 -9.67 28.07
CA GLU A 298 -28.19 -10.07 28.07
C GLU A 298 -28.84 -10.04 26.67
N HIS A 299 -28.19 -9.34 25.72
CA HIS A 299 -28.71 -9.18 24.35
C HIS A 299 -27.60 -9.36 23.33
N GLN A 300 -27.29 -10.62 23.05
CA GLN A 300 -26.19 -11.02 22.16
C GLN A 300 -26.67 -11.06 20.71
N GLU A 301 -26.29 -10.06 19.93
CA GLU A 301 -26.63 -9.93 18.52
C GLU A 301 -25.43 -9.45 17.72
N ALA A 302 -24.80 -10.36 16.97
CA ALA A 302 -23.66 -10.04 16.12
C ALA A 302 -24.10 -9.29 14.86
N LEU A 303 -23.32 -8.30 14.47
CA LEU A 303 -23.44 -7.66 13.17
C LEU A 303 -22.88 -8.58 12.06
N PRO A 304 -23.26 -8.39 10.80
CA PRO A 304 -22.69 -9.14 9.68
C PRO A 304 -21.18 -9.06 9.68
N VAL A 305 -20.53 -10.19 9.43
CA VAL A 305 -19.05 -10.29 9.43
C VAL A 305 -18.45 -9.36 8.37
N LEU A 306 -17.42 -8.65 8.75
CA LEU A 306 -16.63 -7.86 7.81
C LEU A 306 -15.75 -8.79 6.98
N HIS A 307 -15.73 -8.59 5.68
CA HIS A 307 -14.85 -9.35 4.80
C HIS A 307 -13.39 -8.98 5.07
N ILE A 308 -12.55 -9.96 5.29
CA ILE A 308 -11.10 -9.82 5.38
C ILE A 308 -10.53 -10.50 4.15
N ASP A 309 -9.89 -9.71 3.27
CA ASP A 309 -9.25 -10.30 2.10
C ASP A 309 -8.12 -11.23 2.53
N GLU A 310 -8.04 -12.35 1.91
CA GLU A 310 -6.99 -13.32 2.18
C GLU A 310 -5.71 -12.97 1.40
N PRO A 311 -4.53 -13.33 1.95
CA PRO A 311 -3.26 -13.13 1.25
C PRO A 311 -3.25 -13.82 -0.13
N THR A 312 -2.62 -13.16 -1.11
CA THR A 312 -2.43 -13.68 -2.48
C THR A 312 -0.97 -13.94 -2.82
N LEU A 313 -0.05 -13.27 -2.11
CA LEU A 313 1.39 -13.41 -2.27
C LEU A 313 2.05 -13.87 -0.98
N GLN A 314 3.15 -14.59 -1.11
CA GLN A 314 4.00 -15.00 0.00
C GLN A 314 5.47 -14.84 -0.31
N MET A 315 6.28 -14.65 0.72
CA MET A 315 7.73 -14.59 0.65
C MET A 315 8.33 -15.31 1.85
N THR A 316 9.53 -15.89 1.69
CA THR A 316 10.28 -16.40 2.83
C THR A 316 11.15 -15.29 3.40
N PHE A 317 10.98 -14.99 4.69
CA PHE A 317 11.84 -14.10 5.46
C PHE A 317 12.83 -14.94 6.24
N LEU A 318 14.11 -14.62 6.17
CA LEU A 318 15.19 -15.40 6.80
C LEU A 318 16.11 -14.46 7.59
N VAL A 319 16.76 -15.04 8.59
CA VAL A 319 17.88 -14.36 9.25
C VAL A 319 18.99 -14.13 8.24
N ASN A 320 19.64 -12.97 8.32
CA ASN A 320 20.78 -12.67 7.46
C ASN A 320 21.98 -13.58 7.82
N ASN A 321 22.39 -14.42 6.89
CA ASN A 321 23.56 -15.29 6.99
C ASN A 321 24.63 -14.96 5.95
N SER A 322 24.60 -13.76 5.37
CA SER A 322 25.61 -13.30 4.42
C SER A 322 26.97 -13.12 5.09
N PRO A 323 28.07 -13.05 4.33
CA PRO A 323 29.39 -12.70 4.87
C PRO A 323 29.45 -11.31 5.55
N PHE A 324 28.43 -10.47 5.34
CA PHE A 324 28.32 -9.15 5.96
C PHE A 324 27.30 -9.09 7.10
N ALA A 325 26.71 -10.22 7.47
CA ALA A 325 25.75 -10.28 8.58
C ALA A 325 26.31 -9.66 9.88
N GLY A 326 25.50 -8.84 10.53
CA GLY A 326 25.83 -8.19 11.81
C GLY A 326 26.73 -6.96 11.69
N LYS A 327 27.05 -6.48 10.47
CA LYS A 327 27.88 -5.29 10.30
C LYS A 327 27.08 -3.97 10.36
N GLU A 328 25.84 -3.98 9.92
CA GLU A 328 25.04 -2.76 9.69
C GLU A 328 23.79 -2.71 10.59
N GLY A 329 23.21 -3.84 10.96
CA GLY A 329 21.98 -3.91 11.75
C GLY A 329 22.21 -4.15 13.24
N LYS A 330 21.24 -3.71 14.04
CA LYS A 330 21.20 -3.93 15.50
C LYS A 330 20.55 -5.27 15.84
N PHE A 331 19.56 -5.69 15.06
CA PHE A 331 18.75 -6.87 15.30
C PHE A 331 19.02 -7.92 14.22
N VAL A 332 19.79 -8.95 14.57
CA VAL A 332 20.33 -9.94 13.63
C VAL A 332 19.98 -11.38 14.03
N THR A 333 19.18 -11.58 15.08
CA THR A 333 18.86 -12.91 15.60
C THR A 333 17.47 -13.38 15.21
N ALA A 334 17.28 -14.70 15.03
CA ALA A 334 16.01 -15.32 14.70
C ALA A 334 14.90 -14.90 15.68
N ARG A 335 15.16 -14.98 16.98
CA ARG A 335 14.19 -14.63 18.01
C ARG A 335 13.68 -13.19 17.89
N LYS A 336 14.57 -12.23 17.64
CA LYS A 336 14.17 -10.82 17.50
C LYS A 336 13.32 -10.58 16.26
N LEU A 337 13.66 -11.24 15.16
CA LEU A 337 12.89 -11.17 13.93
C LEU A 337 11.50 -11.81 14.12
N GLU A 338 11.44 -12.98 14.78
CA GLU A 338 10.19 -13.65 15.11
C GLU A 338 9.29 -12.77 16.01
N ASP A 339 9.84 -12.28 17.13
CA ASP A 339 9.11 -11.42 18.06
C ASP A 339 8.49 -10.21 17.32
N ARG A 340 9.25 -9.60 16.41
CA ARG A 340 8.79 -8.44 15.63
C ARG A 340 7.74 -8.80 14.58
N LEU A 341 7.89 -9.94 13.89
CA LEU A 341 6.89 -10.44 12.95
C LEU A 341 5.57 -10.78 13.66
N MET A 342 5.64 -11.41 14.84
CA MET A 342 4.46 -11.71 15.65
C MET A 342 3.79 -10.42 16.15
N GLN A 343 4.56 -9.41 16.54
CA GLN A 343 4.02 -8.09 16.91
C GLN A 343 3.25 -7.43 15.75
N GLN A 344 3.68 -7.62 14.51
CA GLN A 344 2.96 -7.09 13.35
C GLN A 344 1.55 -7.67 13.22
N LEU A 345 1.36 -8.94 13.58
CA LEU A 345 0.05 -9.61 13.55
C LEU A 345 -0.95 -9.04 14.56
N GLU A 346 -0.50 -8.26 15.56
CA GLU A 346 -1.41 -7.62 16.52
C GLU A 346 -2.27 -6.53 15.87
N THR A 347 -1.78 -5.92 14.80
CA THR A 347 -2.46 -4.82 14.11
C THR A 347 -2.85 -5.15 12.68
N ASP A 348 -2.11 -6.02 12.00
CA ASP A 348 -2.29 -6.35 10.59
C ASP A 348 -3.01 -7.69 10.42
N VAL A 349 -4.32 -7.64 10.23
CA VAL A 349 -5.18 -8.83 10.09
C VAL A 349 -5.05 -9.53 8.73
N SER A 350 -4.44 -8.88 7.75
CA SER A 350 -4.25 -9.44 6.41
C SER A 350 -2.89 -10.11 6.22
N LEU A 351 -2.01 -9.98 7.21
CA LEU A 351 -0.71 -10.65 7.22
C LEU A 351 -0.84 -12.04 7.85
N ARG A 352 -0.13 -13.02 7.30
CA ARG A 352 0.07 -14.33 7.94
C ARG A 352 1.56 -14.61 8.04
N VAL A 353 1.99 -15.16 9.17
CA VAL A 353 3.37 -15.55 9.43
C VAL A 353 3.38 -16.99 9.92
N GLU A 354 4.02 -17.86 9.16
CA GLU A 354 4.14 -19.28 9.46
C GLU A 354 5.61 -19.67 9.58
N PRO A 355 6.03 -20.41 10.64
CA PRO A 355 7.39 -20.88 10.76
C PRO A 355 7.70 -21.87 9.63
N ASN A 356 8.85 -21.71 8.98
CA ASN A 356 9.34 -22.59 7.92
C ASN A 356 10.51 -23.44 8.43
N THR A 357 11.53 -22.79 9.00
CA THR A 357 12.66 -23.44 9.68
C THR A 357 12.96 -22.70 10.98
N SER A 358 14.01 -23.09 11.70
CA SER A 358 14.42 -22.42 12.96
C SER A 358 14.81 -20.94 12.79
N ASP A 359 15.11 -20.52 11.58
CA ASP A 359 15.63 -19.20 11.23
C ASP A 359 14.95 -18.58 10.00
N SER A 360 13.78 -19.11 9.60
CA SER A 360 12.99 -18.59 8.49
C SER A 360 11.49 -18.75 8.69
N TRP A 361 10.72 -17.82 8.12
CA TRP A 361 9.25 -17.75 8.18
C TRP A 361 8.68 -17.50 6.78
N VAL A 362 7.56 -18.13 6.48
CA VAL A 362 6.73 -17.76 5.31
C VAL A 362 5.82 -16.62 5.75
N VAL A 363 5.98 -15.49 5.10
CA VAL A 363 5.18 -14.29 5.34
C VAL A 363 4.28 -14.08 4.14
N SER A 364 2.97 -14.11 4.37
CA SER A 364 1.96 -13.97 3.33
C SER A 364 1.22 -12.65 3.50
N GLY A 365 1.09 -11.92 2.40
CA GLY A 365 0.44 -10.61 2.34
C GLY A 365 -0.44 -10.48 1.11
N ARG A 366 -1.13 -9.35 0.98
CA ARG A 366 -2.08 -9.11 -0.11
C ARG A 366 -1.42 -8.81 -1.44
N GLY A 367 -0.28 -8.14 -1.41
CA GLY A 367 0.43 -7.72 -2.61
C GLY A 367 1.88 -7.37 -2.33
N GLU A 368 2.59 -7.01 -3.39
CA GLU A 368 4.02 -6.66 -3.31
C GLU A 368 4.26 -5.42 -2.46
N LEU A 369 3.40 -4.41 -2.58
CA LEU A 369 3.52 -3.17 -1.81
C LEU A 369 3.37 -3.44 -0.31
N HIS A 370 2.39 -4.26 0.09
CA HIS A 370 2.17 -4.62 1.49
C HIS A 370 3.42 -5.28 2.11
N LEU A 371 4.01 -6.26 1.41
CA LEU A 371 5.22 -6.94 1.89
C LEU A 371 6.46 -6.03 1.86
N SER A 372 6.60 -5.17 0.84
CA SER A 372 7.73 -4.23 0.74
C SER A 372 7.71 -3.18 1.86
N ILE A 373 6.52 -2.72 2.27
CA ILE A 373 6.35 -1.82 3.41
C ILE A 373 6.80 -2.49 4.71
N LEU A 374 6.42 -3.75 4.92
CA LEU A 374 6.87 -4.51 6.09
C LEU A 374 8.41 -4.64 6.12
N ILE A 375 9.02 -4.98 4.99
CA ILE A 375 10.49 -5.08 4.87
C ILE A 375 11.16 -3.74 5.16
N GLU A 376 10.64 -2.64 4.62
CA GLU A 376 11.19 -1.31 4.82
C GLU A 376 11.04 -0.84 6.27
N ASN A 377 9.94 -1.15 6.94
CA ASN A 377 9.76 -0.88 8.37
C ASN A 377 10.80 -1.64 9.20
N LEU A 378 10.99 -2.94 8.96
CA LEU A 378 12.01 -3.74 9.62
C LEU A 378 13.41 -3.16 9.42
N ARG A 379 13.73 -2.75 8.19
CA ARG A 379 14.99 -2.10 7.83
C ARG A 379 15.24 -0.84 8.65
N ARG A 380 14.26 0.06 8.74
CA ARG A 380 14.34 1.34 9.49
C ARG A 380 14.42 1.14 11.00
N GLU A 381 13.81 0.09 11.51
CA GLU A 381 13.91 -0.29 12.92
C GLU A 381 15.29 -0.88 13.29
N GLY A 382 16.13 -1.17 12.30
CA GLY A 382 17.51 -1.65 12.51
C GLY A 382 17.68 -3.17 12.37
N PHE A 383 16.75 -3.86 11.72
CA PHE A 383 16.86 -5.28 11.42
C PHE A 383 17.73 -5.53 10.19
N GLU A 384 18.48 -6.63 10.23
CA GLU A 384 19.04 -7.29 9.05
C GLU A 384 18.29 -8.59 8.78
N LEU A 385 17.88 -8.78 7.54
CA LEU A 385 17.16 -9.97 7.10
C LEU A 385 17.47 -10.29 5.64
N GLN A 386 17.05 -11.47 5.21
CA GLN A 386 17.02 -11.85 3.81
C GLN A 386 15.58 -12.21 3.44
N VAL A 387 15.22 -11.95 2.19
CA VAL A 387 13.91 -12.33 1.65
C VAL A 387 14.06 -13.06 0.33
N SER A 388 13.16 -14.00 0.08
CA SER A 388 13.04 -14.70 -1.19
C SER A 388 12.27 -13.87 -2.22
N LYS A 389 12.26 -14.33 -3.46
CA LYS A 389 11.35 -13.84 -4.49
C LYS A 389 9.89 -13.97 -4.02
N PRO A 390 9.02 -12.99 -4.31
CA PRO A 390 7.58 -13.13 -4.11
C PRO A 390 7.01 -14.28 -4.94
N GLU A 391 6.13 -15.07 -4.33
CA GLU A 391 5.44 -16.19 -4.97
C GLU A 391 3.93 -16.04 -4.75
N VAL A 392 3.13 -16.42 -5.75
CA VAL A 392 1.67 -16.43 -5.60
C VAL A 392 1.23 -17.64 -4.78
N ILE A 393 0.19 -17.46 -3.98
CA ILE A 393 -0.39 -18.53 -3.16
C ILE A 393 -1.33 -19.35 -4.04
N ILE A 394 -1.00 -20.61 -4.27
CA ILE A 394 -1.83 -21.57 -4.99
C ILE A 394 -2.83 -22.19 -4.02
N ARG A 395 -4.09 -22.31 -4.43
CA ARG A 395 -5.16 -22.93 -3.66
C ARG A 395 -5.72 -24.14 -4.39
N ASN A 396 -5.97 -25.20 -3.64
CA ASN A 396 -6.71 -26.33 -4.19
C ASN A 396 -8.21 -26.10 -3.96
N ILE A 397 -8.96 -25.87 -5.04
CA ILE A 397 -10.40 -25.66 -5.03
C ILE A 397 -11.03 -26.83 -5.79
N ASP A 398 -11.84 -27.62 -5.10
CA ASP A 398 -12.51 -28.81 -5.66
C ASP A 398 -11.56 -29.81 -6.36
N GLY A 399 -10.34 -29.96 -5.85
CA GLY A 399 -9.32 -30.86 -6.42
C GLY A 399 -8.52 -30.29 -7.59
N VAL A 400 -8.71 -28.99 -7.92
CA VAL A 400 -7.97 -28.27 -8.96
C VAL A 400 -7.08 -27.21 -8.31
N ASP A 401 -5.82 -27.19 -8.68
CA ASP A 401 -4.91 -26.13 -8.25
C ASP A 401 -5.26 -24.83 -8.99
N CYS A 402 -5.63 -23.81 -8.22
CA CYS A 402 -6.04 -22.50 -8.70
C CYS A 402 -5.02 -21.44 -8.28
N GLU A 403 -4.76 -20.52 -9.19
CA GLU A 403 -3.90 -19.36 -8.98
C GLU A 403 -4.72 -18.06 -8.92
N PRO A 404 -4.28 -17.03 -8.19
CA PRO A 404 -4.94 -15.73 -8.19
C PRO A 404 -4.79 -15.07 -9.56
N VAL A 405 -5.91 -14.54 -10.06
CA VAL A 405 -6.00 -13.76 -11.29
C VAL A 405 -6.37 -12.33 -10.92
N GLU A 406 -5.72 -11.38 -11.56
CA GLU A 406 -5.95 -9.97 -11.33
C GLU A 406 -6.55 -9.32 -12.57
N ARG A 407 -7.47 -8.40 -12.34
CA ARG A 407 -7.98 -7.50 -13.37
C ARG A 407 -7.02 -6.33 -13.49
N VAL A 408 -6.38 -6.24 -14.65
CA VAL A 408 -5.37 -5.23 -14.98
C VAL A 408 -5.96 -4.21 -15.91
N GLN A 409 -5.90 -2.95 -15.54
CA GLN A 409 -6.23 -1.82 -16.40
C GLN A 409 -4.94 -1.09 -16.73
N VAL A 410 -4.71 -0.86 -18.01
CA VAL A 410 -3.58 -0.07 -18.50
C VAL A 410 -4.07 1.05 -19.40
N ASP A 411 -3.62 2.27 -19.13
CA ASP A 411 -3.82 3.43 -19.96
C ASP A 411 -2.48 3.78 -20.61
N VAL A 412 -2.40 3.71 -21.93
CA VAL A 412 -1.13 3.81 -22.67
C VAL A 412 -1.26 4.66 -23.94
N PRO A 413 -0.19 5.36 -24.35
CA PRO A 413 -0.15 6.00 -25.65
C PRO A 413 -0.41 4.99 -26.78
N ASP A 414 -1.14 5.40 -27.83
CA ASP A 414 -1.52 4.54 -28.95
C ASP A 414 -0.32 3.83 -29.59
N GLU A 415 0.86 4.47 -29.63
CA GLU A 415 2.09 3.86 -30.14
C GLU A 415 2.59 2.65 -29.31
N SER A 416 2.21 2.56 -28.04
CA SER A 416 2.63 1.50 -27.11
C SER A 416 1.63 0.35 -27.00
N VAL A 417 0.42 0.47 -27.53
CA VAL A 417 -0.68 -0.50 -27.41
C VAL A 417 -0.25 -1.89 -27.87
N GLY A 418 0.36 -2.00 -29.06
CA GLY A 418 0.78 -3.29 -29.62
C GLY A 418 1.82 -4.02 -28.74
N ALA A 419 2.82 -3.29 -28.24
CA ALA A 419 3.86 -3.85 -27.37
C ALA A 419 3.29 -4.34 -26.02
N VAL A 420 2.35 -3.60 -25.44
CA VAL A 420 1.71 -3.96 -24.18
C VAL A 420 0.80 -5.18 -24.35
N ILE A 421 0.00 -5.25 -25.43
CA ILE A 421 -0.83 -6.43 -25.71
C ILE A 421 0.03 -7.68 -25.89
N GLU A 422 1.13 -7.59 -26.64
CA GLU A 422 2.04 -8.70 -26.84
C GLU A 422 2.69 -9.14 -25.50
N SER A 423 3.17 -8.20 -24.70
CA SER A 423 3.84 -8.49 -23.43
C SER A 423 2.89 -9.14 -22.42
N LEU A 424 1.67 -8.60 -22.24
CA LEU A 424 0.67 -9.18 -21.34
C LEU A 424 0.18 -10.54 -21.85
N GLY A 425 0.02 -10.72 -23.18
CA GLY A 425 -0.31 -12.01 -23.77
C GLY A 425 0.76 -13.08 -23.51
N GLN A 426 2.06 -12.75 -23.60
CA GLN A 426 3.16 -13.66 -23.22
C GLN A 426 3.13 -14.04 -21.74
N ARG A 427 2.56 -13.16 -20.89
CA ARG A 427 2.36 -13.36 -19.45
C ARG A 427 1.02 -14.01 -19.12
N LYS A 428 0.36 -14.63 -20.12
CA LYS A 428 -0.93 -15.31 -19.99
C LYS A 428 -2.11 -14.40 -19.64
N GLY A 429 -2.00 -13.12 -20.00
CA GLY A 429 -3.12 -12.18 -19.87
C GLY A 429 -4.14 -12.37 -20.98
N ASP A 430 -5.41 -12.45 -20.60
CA ASP A 430 -6.54 -12.48 -21.51
C ASP A 430 -7.14 -11.07 -21.61
N MET A 431 -7.15 -10.50 -22.82
CA MET A 431 -7.71 -9.16 -23.03
C MET A 431 -9.24 -9.22 -22.94
N VAL A 432 -9.79 -8.39 -22.05
CA VAL A 432 -11.23 -8.28 -21.80
C VAL A 432 -11.85 -7.17 -22.60
N ASP A 433 -11.19 -6.00 -22.68
CA ASP A 433 -11.72 -4.81 -23.36
C ASP A 433 -10.59 -3.90 -23.84
N MET A 434 -10.91 -3.05 -24.83
CA MET A 434 -10.02 -2.05 -25.40
C MET A 434 -10.82 -0.83 -25.82
N GLN A 435 -10.48 0.33 -25.27
CA GLN A 435 -11.17 1.60 -25.53
C GLN A 435 -10.15 2.69 -25.88
N ALA A 436 -10.27 3.26 -27.08
CA ALA A 436 -9.48 4.42 -27.47
C ALA A 436 -10.22 5.70 -27.04
N ASP A 437 -9.53 6.63 -26.39
CA ASP A 437 -10.11 7.90 -25.91
C ASP A 437 -10.23 8.97 -27.03
N GLY A 438 -9.64 8.71 -28.19
CA GLY A 438 -9.60 9.65 -29.33
C GLY A 438 -8.58 10.78 -29.17
N ASN A 439 -7.87 10.88 -28.06
CA ASN A 439 -6.87 11.91 -27.76
C ASN A 439 -5.43 11.36 -27.76
N GLY A 440 -5.22 10.17 -28.34
CA GLY A 440 -3.91 9.52 -28.44
C GLY A 440 -3.56 8.59 -27.28
N GLN A 441 -4.55 8.26 -26.44
CA GLN A 441 -4.44 7.28 -25.36
C GLN A 441 -5.44 6.13 -25.61
N THR A 442 -5.04 4.94 -25.24
CA THR A 442 -5.90 3.74 -25.29
C THR A 442 -5.90 3.04 -23.96
N ARG A 443 -7.10 2.75 -23.48
CA ARG A 443 -7.33 1.92 -22.28
C ARG A 443 -7.47 0.46 -22.68
N LEU A 444 -6.72 -0.42 -22.01
CA LEU A 444 -6.78 -1.87 -22.16
C LEU A 444 -7.15 -2.50 -20.83
N ILE A 445 -8.02 -3.49 -20.86
CA ILE A 445 -8.40 -4.28 -19.68
C ILE A 445 -8.06 -5.74 -19.93
N PHE A 446 -7.31 -6.33 -18.99
CA PHE A 446 -6.89 -7.71 -19.04
C PHE A 446 -7.24 -8.46 -17.76
N ASN A 447 -7.43 -9.77 -17.87
CA ASN A 447 -7.32 -10.69 -16.74
C ASN A 447 -5.98 -11.39 -16.83
N VAL A 448 -5.11 -11.20 -15.83
CA VAL A 448 -3.74 -11.70 -15.85
C VAL A 448 -3.48 -12.53 -14.59
N PRO A 449 -2.90 -13.74 -14.68
CA PRO A 449 -2.44 -14.45 -13.50
C PRO A 449 -1.46 -13.56 -12.69
N ALA A 450 -1.67 -13.43 -11.38
CA ALA A 450 -0.87 -12.54 -10.53
C ALA A 450 0.65 -12.83 -10.65
N ARG A 451 1.04 -14.11 -10.82
CA ARG A 451 2.45 -14.46 -11.09
C ARG A 451 3.01 -13.85 -12.38
N GLY A 452 2.16 -13.49 -13.32
CA GLY A 452 2.55 -12.80 -14.56
C GLY A 452 2.83 -11.32 -14.37
N LEU A 453 2.32 -10.73 -13.30
CA LEU A 453 2.51 -9.31 -12.98
C LEU A 453 3.77 -9.08 -12.14
N ILE A 454 4.28 -10.10 -11.46
CA ILE A 454 5.55 -10.00 -10.70
C ILE A 454 6.67 -9.56 -11.64
N GLY A 455 7.29 -8.41 -11.32
CA GLY A 455 8.35 -7.81 -12.13
C GLY A 455 7.89 -7.19 -13.45
N TYR A 456 6.58 -7.01 -13.66
CA TYR A 456 6.06 -6.40 -14.89
C TYR A 456 6.16 -4.88 -14.91
N SER A 457 6.09 -4.23 -13.77
CA SER A 457 6.06 -2.77 -13.65
C SER A 457 7.26 -2.10 -14.32
N THR A 458 8.47 -2.59 -14.09
CA THR A 458 9.70 -2.07 -14.70
C THR A 458 9.72 -2.25 -16.23
N GLU A 459 9.27 -3.41 -16.73
CA GLU A 459 9.17 -3.68 -18.18
C GLU A 459 8.12 -2.76 -18.83
N PHE A 460 6.96 -2.61 -18.19
CA PHE A 460 5.87 -1.75 -18.63
C PHE A 460 6.28 -0.28 -18.74
N MET A 461 6.93 0.26 -17.72
CA MET A 461 7.42 1.63 -17.72
C MET A 461 8.45 1.87 -18.83
N SER A 462 9.31 0.89 -19.11
CA SER A 462 10.27 0.98 -20.22
C SER A 462 9.57 0.96 -21.58
N MET A 463 8.59 0.07 -21.79
CA MET A 463 7.84 -0.04 -23.06
C MET A 463 7.01 1.21 -23.37
N THR A 464 6.45 1.82 -22.33
CA THR A 464 5.60 3.02 -22.45
C THR A 464 6.39 4.33 -22.32
N LYS A 465 7.73 4.25 -22.24
CA LYS A 465 8.62 5.41 -22.04
C LYS A 465 8.25 6.27 -20.81
N GLY A 466 7.64 5.64 -19.80
CA GLY A 466 7.17 6.30 -18.60
C GLY A 466 5.80 6.98 -18.71
N TYR A 467 5.13 6.93 -19.86
CA TYR A 467 3.81 7.56 -20.06
C TYR A 467 2.64 6.62 -19.78
N GLY A 468 2.87 5.32 -19.60
CA GLY A 468 1.82 4.35 -19.31
C GLY A 468 1.44 4.35 -17.82
N ILE A 469 0.16 4.12 -17.56
CA ILE A 469 -0.38 3.92 -16.22
C ILE A 469 -0.89 2.48 -16.13
N ILE A 470 -0.49 1.75 -15.10
CA ILE A 470 -0.96 0.40 -14.84
C ILE A 470 -1.56 0.30 -13.45
N ASN A 471 -2.75 -0.31 -13.38
CA ASN A 471 -3.41 -0.64 -12.13
C ASN A 471 -3.93 -2.07 -12.21
N HIS A 472 -3.86 -2.78 -11.10
CA HIS A 472 -4.37 -4.14 -11.02
C HIS A 472 -5.04 -4.38 -9.67
N THR A 473 -6.06 -5.22 -9.68
CA THR A 473 -6.83 -5.60 -8.50
C THR A 473 -7.12 -7.08 -8.56
N PHE A 474 -7.12 -7.74 -7.40
CA PHE A 474 -7.54 -9.14 -7.33
C PHE A 474 -8.96 -9.31 -7.88
N ASP A 475 -9.14 -10.28 -8.78
CA ASP A 475 -10.44 -10.63 -9.36
C ASP A 475 -10.96 -11.95 -8.79
N SER A 476 -10.24 -13.03 -9.02
CA SER A 476 -10.69 -14.38 -8.65
C SER A 476 -9.55 -15.39 -8.60
N TYR A 477 -9.83 -16.56 -8.01
CA TYR A 477 -8.98 -17.74 -8.18
C TYR A 477 -9.45 -18.54 -9.39
N GLN A 478 -8.55 -18.82 -10.32
CA GLN A 478 -8.84 -19.59 -11.54
C GLN A 478 -7.88 -20.77 -11.67
N PRO A 479 -8.27 -21.84 -12.37
CA PRO A 479 -7.38 -22.99 -12.60
C PRO A 479 -6.02 -22.56 -13.12
N MET A 480 -4.95 -23.07 -12.49
CA MET A 480 -3.58 -22.70 -12.80
C MET A 480 -3.23 -23.00 -14.26
N GLN A 481 -2.80 -21.99 -14.99
CA GLN A 481 -2.35 -22.14 -16.38
C GLN A 481 -0.98 -22.82 -16.44
N LYS A 482 -0.81 -23.79 -17.33
CA LYS A 482 0.45 -24.53 -17.49
C LYS A 482 1.54 -23.64 -18.09
N GLY A 483 2.78 -23.85 -17.63
CA GLY A 483 3.99 -23.21 -18.15
C GLY A 483 4.51 -22.10 -17.25
N LYS A 484 5.77 -21.74 -17.48
CA LYS A 484 6.40 -20.60 -16.79
C LYS A 484 5.81 -19.30 -17.32
N VAL A 485 5.56 -18.36 -16.43
CA VAL A 485 5.02 -17.05 -16.74
C VAL A 485 5.91 -16.00 -16.08
N GLY A 486 6.29 -14.99 -16.85
CA GLY A 486 7.15 -13.91 -16.35
C GLY A 486 8.59 -14.37 -16.02
N GLY A 487 9.27 -13.53 -15.25
CA GLY A 487 10.65 -13.76 -14.83
C GLY A 487 11.67 -13.09 -15.77
N ARG A 488 12.82 -12.81 -15.19
CA ARG A 488 13.95 -12.18 -15.89
C ARG A 488 14.52 -13.13 -16.94
N ARG A 489 14.74 -12.64 -18.16
CA ARG A 489 15.36 -13.39 -19.25
C ARG A 489 16.89 -13.42 -19.14
N ASN A 490 17.48 -12.32 -18.74
CA ASN A 490 18.92 -12.16 -18.64
C ASN A 490 19.48 -12.79 -17.36
N GLY A 491 20.67 -13.37 -17.47
CA GLY A 491 21.44 -13.81 -16.32
C GLY A 491 22.06 -12.65 -15.53
N VAL A 492 22.80 -12.96 -14.49
CA VAL A 492 23.43 -11.97 -13.62
C VAL A 492 24.95 -12.06 -13.63
N LEU A 493 25.60 -10.94 -13.32
CA LEU A 493 27.01 -10.86 -13.00
C LEU A 493 27.20 -11.14 -11.51
N VAL A 494 27.89 -12.23 -11.18
CA VAL A 494 28.07 -12.70 -9.80
C VAL A 494 29.52 -12.48 -9.38
N ALA A 495 29.74 -11.83 -8.24
CA ALA A 495 31.08 -11.61 -7.70
C ALA A 495 31.77 -12.95 -7.36
N LEU A 496 33.04 -13.08 -7.76
CA LEU A 496 33.85 -14.28 -7.56
C LEU A 496 34.35 -14.40 -6.12
N GLU A 497 34.76 -13.29 -5.52
CA GLU A 497 35.48 -13.26 -4.25
C GLU A 497 35.12 -12.02 -3.41
N ASN A 498 35.51 -12.05 -2.15
CA ASN A 498 35.33 -10.92 -1.24
C ASN A 498 36.38 -9.84 -1.54
N GLY A 499 35.98 -8.57 -1.42
CA GLY A 499 36.87 -7.44 -1.59
C GLY A 499 36.11 -6.17 -1.91
N GLN A 500 36.80 -5.18 -2.46
CA GLN A 500 36.22 -3.91 -2.85
C GLN A 500 36.22 -3.76 -4.38
N SER A 501 35.11 -3.32 -4.94
CA SER A 501 34.97 -3.10 -6.38
C SER A 501 35.92 -2.02 -6.86
N THR A 502 36.53 -2.20 -8.06
CA THR A 502 37.43 -1.24 -8.65
C THR A 502 36.88 -0.63 -9.93
N ALA A 503 37.17 0.63 -10.18
CA ALA A 503 36.80 1.32 -11.44
C ALA A 503 37.35 0.57 -12.67
N TYR A 504 38.53 -0.01 -12.58
CA TYR A 504 39.14 -0.81 -13.64
C TYR A 504 38.32 -2.05 -13.99
N SER A 505 37.89 -2.82 -12.98
CA SER A 505 37.06 -4.01 -13.19
C SER A 505 35.68 -3.66 -13.70
N ILE A 506 35.04 -2.62 -13.16
CA ILE A 506 33.72 -2.15 -13.60
C ILE A 506 33.77 -1.77 -15.08
N SER A 507 34.76 -0.96 -15.50
CA SER A 507 34.90 -0.59 -16.90
C SER A 507 35.07 -1.80 -17.84
N SER A 508 35.75 -2.85 -17.40
CA SER A 508 35.89 -4.08 -18.19
C SER A 508 34.62 -4.93 -18.31
N LEU A 509 33.63 -4.66 -17.45
CA LEU A 509 32.36 -5.39 -17.41
C LEU A 509 31.21 -4.67 -18.13
N GLU A 510 31.35 -3.36 -18.42
CA GLU A 510 30.31 -2.56 -19.08
C GLU A 510 29.89 -3.06 -20.46
N ASP A 511 30.77 -3.78 -21.16
CA ASP A 511 30.46 -4.42 -22.45
C ASP A 511 29.68 -5.75 -22.28
N ARG A 512 29.70 -6.31 -21.06
CA ARG A 512 29.05 -7.60 -20.74
C ARG A 512 27.70 -7.45 -20.08
N GLY A 513 27.41 -6.28 -19.51
CA GLY A 513 26.17 -6.03 -18.83
C GLY A 513 26.06 -4.68 -18.15
N THR A 514 25.00 -4.51 -17.39
CA THR A 514 24.74 -3.31 -16.59
C THR A 514 25.14 -3.57 -15.15
N VAL A 515 26.01 -2.74 -14.60
CA VAL A 515 26.52 -2.88 -13.22
C VAL A 515 25.58 -2.16 -12.24
N PHE A 516 25.37 -2.77 -11.06
CA PHE A 516 24.47 -2.28 -10.00
C PHE A 516 25.18 -1.55 -8.86
N ILE A 517 26.51 -1.59 -8.84
CA ILE A 517 27.33 -1.04 -7.75
C ILE A 517 28.34 -0.02 -8.27
N GLU A 518 28.71 0.89 -7.41
CA GLU A 518 29.73 1.90 -7.69
C GLU A 518 31.15 1.40 -7.36
N PRO A 519 32.21 2.03 -7.90
CA PRO A 519 33.58 1.75 -7.49
C PRO A 519 33.76 2.01 -5.99
N GLY A 520 34.52 1.15 -5.32
CA GLY A 520 34.75 1.26 -3.87
C GLY A 520 33.70 0.56 -3.01
N THR A 521 32.70 -0.09 -3.61
CA THR A 521 31.70 -0.87 -2.89
C THR A 521 32.28 -2.19 -2.42
N ASP A 522 32.06 -2.53 -1.15
CA ASP A 522 32.43 -3.83 -0.59
C ASP A 522 31.52 -4.94 -1.16
N VAL A 523 32.12 -6.04 -1.60
CA VAL A 523 31.43 -7.19 -2.20
C VAL A 523 31.89 -8.49 -1.59
N TYR A 524 31.08 -9.52 -1.70
CA TYR A 524 31.43 -10.89 -1.31
C TYR A 524 31.13 -11.90 -2.42
N GLY A 525 31.81 -13.04 -2.40
CA GLY A 525 31.57 -14.10 -3.38
C GLY A 525 30.12 -14.56 -3.35
N GLY A 526 29.48 -14.61 -4.52
CA GLY A 526 28.05 -14.93 -4.64
C GLY A 526 27.11 -13.73 -4.62
N MET A 527 27.60 -12.50 -4.32
CA MET A 527 26.83 -11.28 -4.44
C MET A 527 26.59 -10.96 -5.92
N ILE A 528 25.38 -10.52 -6.26
CA ILE A 528 25.02 -10.08 -7.61
C ILE A 528 25.41 -8.62 -7.75
N VAL A 529 26.24 -8.33 -8.74
CA VAL A 529 26.83 -7.00 -8.96
C VAL A 529 26.39 -6.35 -10.27
N GLY A 530 25.57 -7.05 -11.06
CA GLY A 530 25.05 -6.53 -12.32
C GLY A 530 24.19 -7.54 -13.06
N GLU A 531 23.56 -7.06 -14.14
CA GLU A 531 22.82 -7.87 -15.11
C GLU A 531 23.74 -8.23 -16.28
N ASN A 532 23.69 -9.50 -16.72
CA ASN A 532 24.41 -9.95 -17.90
C ASN A 532 23.59 -9.65 -19.16
N ASN A 533 24.22 -9.30 -20.27
CA ASN A 533 23.57 -9.16 -21.57
C ASN A 533 23.12 -10.52 -22.19
N ARG A 534 23.45 -11.64 -21.55
CA ARG A 534 23.08 -13.01 -21.95
C ARG A 534 22.22 -13.67 -20.91
N GLU A 535 21.51 -14.72 -21.30
CA GLU A 535 20.60 -15.47 -20.42
C GLU A 535 21.28 -16.23 -19.27
N ASN A 536 22.56 -16.54 -19.40
CA ASN A 536 23.31 -17.29 -18.39
C ASN A 536 24.01 -16.38 -17.38
N ASP A 537 24.11 -16.85 -16.14
CA ASP A 537 24.89 -16.18 -15.11
C ASP A 537 26.39 -16.21 -15.42
N LEU A 538 27.07 -15.12 -15.13
CA LEU A 538 28.50 -14.98 -15.33
C LEU A 538 29.19 -14.61 -14.01
N THR A 539 30.10 -15.47 -13.55
CA THR A 539 30.95 -15.14 -12.39
C THR A 539 32.10 -14.24 -12.84
N VAL A 540 32.24 -13.09 -12.19
CA VAL A 540 33.19 -12.03 -12.56
C VAL A 540 34.07 -11.62 -11.39
N ASN A 541 35.30 -11.27 -11.68
CA ASN A 541 36.18 -10.67 -10.68
C ASN A 541 36.07 -9.15 -10.73
N ILE A 542 35.26 -8.58 -9.82
CA ILE A 542 35.00 -7.15 -9.74
C ILE A 542 35.99 -6.41 -8.81
N THR A 543 36.83 -7.15 -8.10
CA THR A 543 37.82 -6.62 -7.14
C THR A 543 39.20 -6.46 -7.75
N LYS A 544 39.39 -6.88 -9.00
CA LYS A 544 40.66 -6.86 -9.69
C LYS A 544 41.16 -5.43 -9.90
N ALA A 545 42.30 -5.12 -9.32
CA ALA A 545 43.00 -3.85 -9.56
C ALA A 545 43.82 -3.91 -10.86
N LYS A 546 44.07 -2.74 -11.46
CA LYS A 546 45.02 -2.62 -12.59
C LYS A 546 46.41 -3.03 -12.11
N ALA A 547 47.01 -4.02 -12.78
CA ALA A 547 48.39 -4.42 -12.47
C ALA A 547 49.35 -3.22 -12.66
N GLN A 548 50.15 -2.94 -11.64
CA GLN A 548 51.20 -1.94 -11.76
C GLN A 548 52.32 -2.54 -12.64
N THR A 549 52.46 -2.04 -13.87
CA THR A 549 53.58 -2.40 -14.71
C THR A 549 54.68 -1.32 -14.53
N ASN A 550 55.93 -1.74 -14.36
CA ASN A 550 57.07 -0.86 -14.21
C ASN A 550 57.42 -0.02 -15.44
N VAL A 551 56.65 -0.14 -16.52
CA VAL A 551 56.81 0.65 -17.74
C VAL A 551 55.85 1.85 -17.67
N ARG A 552 56.33 2.99 -17.16
CA ARG A 552 55.67 4.28 -17.34
C ARG A 552 55.81 4.69 -18.81
N SER A 553 54.81 4.45 -19.63
CA SER A 553 54.66 5.20 -20.87
C SER A 553 54.15 6.60 -20.50
N SER A 554 54.78 7.62 -21.04
CA SER A 554 54.45 9.04 -20.85
C SER A 554 53.13 9.48 -21.51
N THR A 555 52.28 8.55 -21.89
CA THR A 555 50.92 8.78 -22.39
C THR A 555 49.96 8.83 -21.23
N LYS A 556 49.30 9.99 -21.07
CA LYS A 556 48.23 10.32 -20.15
C LYS A 556 47.50 9.08 -19.64
N ASP A 557 47.42 8.95 -18.32
CA ASP A 557 46.40 8.09 -17.68
C ASP A 557 45.06 8.54 -18.24
N GLN A 558 44.45 7.70 -19.11
CA GLN A 558 43.09 7.90 -19.56
C GLN A 558 42.22 7.78 -18.34
N THR A 559 41.56 8.88 -17.99
CA THR A 559 40.52 8.89 -16.98
C THR A 559 39.44 7.92 -17.46
N VAL A 560 39.24 6.84 -16.72
CA VAL A 560 38.19 5.84 -17.05
C VAL A 560 36.84 6.50 -16.78
N THR A 561 36.10 6.81 -17.83
CA THR A 561 34.74 7.31 -17.73
C THR A 561 33.83 6.09 -17.61
N LEU A 562 33.19 5.93 -16.46
CA LEU A 562 32.25 4.84 -16.22
C LEU A 562 30.82 5.26 -16.56
N LYS A 563 30.02 4.32 -17.03
CA LYS A 563 28.57 4.48 -17.10
C LYS A 563 28.01 4.56 -15.68
N LYS A 564 26.90 5.28 -15.51
CA LYS A 564 26.22 5.34 -14.22
C LYS A 564 25.72 3.95 -13.83
N ALA A 565 26.03 3.51 -12.61
CA ALA A 565 25.50 2.26 -12.07
C ALA A 565 23.97 2.34 -11.93
N ARG A 566 23.29 1.24 -12.21
CA ARG A 566 21.85 1.10 -11.96
C ARG A 566 21.64 0.71 -10.50
N ILE A 567 21.42 1.70 -9.65
CA ILE A 567 21.10 1.48 -8.24
C ILE A 567 19.60 1.23 -8.16
N MET A 568 19.20 0.06 -7.66
CA MET A 568 17.80 -0.36 -7.57
C MET A 568 17.22 -0.02 -6.20
N THR A 569 15.97 0.39 -6.18
CA THR A 569 15.16 0.51 -4.96
C THR A 569 14.85 -0.86 -4.36
N LEU A 570 14.22 -0.89 -3.18
CA LEU A 570 13.77 -2.14 -2.56
C LEU A 570 12.78 -2.87 -3.48
N GLU A 571 11.79 -2.16 -4.00
CA GLU A 571 10.75 -2.69 -4.88
C GLU A 571 11.35 -3.25 -6.18
N GLU A 572 12.18 -2.47 -6.87
CA GLU A 572 12.88 -2.92 -8.08
C GLU A 572 13.75 -4.15 -7.81
N SER A 573 14.36 -4.22 -6.64
CA SER A 573 15.19 -5.37 -6.23
C SER A 573 14.34 -6.62 -5.98
N LEU A 574 13.16 -6.49 -5.37
CA LEU A 574 12.22 -7.59 -5.15
C LEU A 574 11.68 -8.14 -6.48
N GLU A 575 11.29 -7.24 -7.39
CA GLU A 575 10.84 -7.61 -8.74
C GLU A 575 11.94 -8.30 -9.56
N TYR A 576 13.20 -7.94 -9.33
CA TYR A 576 14.34 -8.45 -10.07
C TYR A 576 14.77 -9.87 -9.68
N LEU A 577 14.37 -10.36 -8.49
CA LEU A 577 14.78 -11.66 -7.96
C LEU A 577 14.34 -12.85 -8.83
N ASN A 578 15.23 -13.84 -8.94
CA ASN A 578 14.91 -15.18 -9.43
C ASN A 578 14.81 -16.20 -8.29
N ASP A 579 14.33 -17.40 -8.60
CA ASP A 579 14.04 -18.47 -7.64
C ASP A 579 15.29 -18.96 -6.87
N ASP A 580 16.49 -18.80 -7.44
CA ASP A 580 17.78 -19.16 -6.86
C ASP A 580 18.50 -17.99 -6.16
N GLU A 581 17.80 -16.90 -5.92
CA GLU A 581 18.34 -15.66 -5.37
C GLU A 581 17.64 -15.25 -4.06
N TYR A 582 18.36 -14.46 -3.25
CA TYR A 582 17.85 -13.75 -2.08
C TYR A 582 18.19 -12.27 -2.16
N LEU A 583 17.35 -11.46 -1.55
CA LEU A 583 17.63 -10.08 -1.26
C LEU A 583 18.08 -9.94 0.19
N GLU A 584 19.30 -9.47 0.40
CA GLU A 584 19.81 -9.08 1.70
C GLU A 584 19.42 -7.63 1.98
N VAL A 585 18.68 -7.41 3.06
CA VAL A 585 18.18 -6.09 3.47
C VAL A 585 18.78 -5.74 4.83
N THR A 586 19.42 -4.58 4.88
CA THR A 586 20.02 -4.02 6.09
C THR A 586 19.61 -2.55 6.24
N PRO A 587 19.82 -1.91 7.40
CA PRO A 587 19.54 -0.48 7.56
C PRO A 587 20.24 0.41 6.52
N GLU A 588 21.45 0.04 6.09
CA GLU A 588 22.29 0.86 5.22
C GLU A 588 22.30 0.38 3.76
N SER A 589 22.02 -0.91 3.50
CA SER A 589 22.25 -1.51 2.19
C SER A 589 21.16 -2.48 1.77
N ILE A 590 20.96 -2.58 0.45
CA ILE A 590 20.15 -3.59 -0.22
C ILE A 590 21.06 -4.31 -1.21
N ARG A 591 21.22 -5.63 -1.05
CA ARG A 591 22.14 -6.44 -1.86
C ARG A 591 21.45 -7.68 -2.40
N LEU A 592 21.52 -7.87 -3.70
CA LEU A 592 21.10 -9.11 -4.35
C LEU A 592 22.20 -10.16 -4.20
N ARG A 593 21.83 -11.41 -3.94
CA ARG A 593 22.79 -12.51 -3.82
C ARG A 593 22.22 -13.82 -4.33
N LYS A 594 23.09 -14.75 -4.70
CA LYS A 594 22.70 -16.14 -4.93
C LYS A 594 22.41 -16.83 -3.59
N LYS A 595 21.44 -17.77 -3.58
CA LYS A 595 21.17 -18.64 -2.42
C LYS A 595 22.42 -19.44 -2.04
N GLU A 596 23.02 -20.07 -3.05
CA GLU A 596 24.30 -20.76 -2.92
C GLU A 596 25.45 -19.80 -3.27
N LEU A 597 26.30 -19.50 -2.30
CA LEU A 597 27.42 -18.56 -2.47
C LEU A 597 28.63 -19.23 -3.14
N ASP A 598 28.84 -20.53 -2.93
CA ASP A 598 29.97 -21.24 -3.54
C ASP A 598 29.77 -21.46 -5.04
N LYS A 599 30.73 -21.01 -5.84
CA LYS A 599 30.73 -21.12 -7.30
C LYS A 599 30.66 -22.59 -7.76
N ALA A 600 31.46 -23.49 -7.16
CA ALA A 600 31.53 -24.89 -7.55
C ALA A 600 30.20 -25.60 -7.26
N ALA A 601 29.56 -25.28 -6.13
CA ALA A 601 28.26 -25.82 -5.78
C ALA A 601 27.18 -25.35 -6.77
N ARG A 602 27.13 -24.05 -7.16
CA ARG A 602 26.22 -23.54 -8.19
C ARG A 602 26.40 -24.24 -9.53
N GLU A 603 27.63 -24.37 -10.03
CA GLU A 603 27.91 -25.04 -11.28
C GLU A 603 27.51 -26.54 -11.26
N LYS A 604 27.70 -27.21 -10.14
CA LYS A 604 27.28 -28.61 -9.94
C LYS A 604 25.74 -28.73 -9.96
N ALA A 605 25.02 -27.80 -9.28
CA ALA A 605 23.57 -27.77 -9.28
C ALA A 605 23.01 -27.50 -10.66
N ALA A 606 23.55 -26.53 -11.42
CA ALA A 606 23.15 -26.23 -12.78
C ALA A 606 23.34 -27.41 -13.74
N ARG A 607 24.44 -28.15 -13.64
CA ARG A 607 24.66 -29.39 -14.43
C ARG A 607 23.62 -30.45 -14.09
N LYS A 608 23.33 -30.65 -12.80
CA LYS A 608 22.34 -31.64 -12.36
C LYS A 608 20.94 -31.31 -12.87
N ALA A 609 20.52 -30.04 -12.84
CA ALA A 609 19.23 -29.59 -13.37
C ALA A 609 19.09 -29.86 -14.86
N LYS A 610 20.14 -29.61 -15.66
CA LYS A 610 20.15 -29.86 -17.11
C LYS A 610 19.99 -31.32 -17.46
N TYR A 611 20.52 -32.24 -16.65
CA TYR A 611 20.35 -33.70 -16.86
C TYR A 611 19.00 -34.24 -16.36
N SER A 612 18.24 -33.48 -15.58
CA SER A 612 16.91 -33.91 -15.14
C SER A 612 15.79 -33.41 -16.07
N GLU A 613 16.06 -32.50 -16.98
CA GLU A 613 15.15 -32.01 -18.02
C GLU A 613 15.27 -32.80 -19.36
N GLU A 614 16.33 -33.59 -19.54
CA GLU A 614 16.48 -34.59 -20.62
C GLU A 614 15.92 -35.98 -20.17
#